data_84824679a44f76f330f5a4259817a10c
#
_entry.id   84824679a44f76f330f5a4259817a10c
#
_cell.length_a   1.000
_cell.length_b   1.000
_cell.length_c   1.000
_cell.angle_alpha   90.00
_cell.angle_beta   90.00
_cell.angle_gamma   90.00
#
_symmetry.space_group_name_H-M   'P 1'
#
loop_
_entity.id
_entity.type
_entity.pdbx_description
1 polymer ?
#
loop_
_entity_poly.entity_id
_entity_poly.type
_entity_poly.pdbx_seq_one_letter_code
_entity_poly.pdbx_strand_id
1 'polypeptide(L)'
;EYRRLVAFAKTGLLAPGQQQTLALEFSPDALASFDPQAGGWVLDAKTYGLWLGNSLQSCRLIGGIQLEQREVLEQVSLCWPDAPQDWFSPGMKHCLEKRRSLEKELLQQGLPILPVRPGLLLGSARSRPHPDPNAEKALAIASQLDDDSLVRLCVGQWHKDDESQLGSAGVSVPGSAGETQEIGGDIRVPSLVLADGPAGLRLASC
;
A
#
# COMPACT_ATOMS: atom_id res chain seq x y z
N GLU A 1 7.70 -8.55 4.74
CA GLU A 1 6.60 -9.20 4.00
C GLU A 1 7.13 -10.41 3.22
N TYR A 2 6.45 -11.57 3.30
CA TYR A 2 6.96 -12.79 2.66
C TYR A 2 6.50 -12.93 1.22
N ARG A 3 5.25 -12.58 0.92
CA ARG A 3 4.65 -12.61 -0.42
C ARG A 3 3.80 -11.37 -0.63
N ARG A 4 3.78 -10.88 -1.86
CA ARG A 4 2.98 -9.74 -2.29
C ARG A 4 2.32 -10.06 -3.63
N LEU A 5 1.08 -9.66 -3.81
CA LEU A 5 0.44 -9.70 -5.12
C LEU A 5 1.03 -8.58 -6.00
N VAL A 6 1.62 -8.96 -7.12
CA VAL A 6 2.29 -8.01 -8.03
C VAL A 6 1.58 -7.84 -9.36
N ALA A 7 0.78 -8.83 -9.77
CA ALA A 7 -0.05 -8.75 -10.96
C ALA A 7 -1.23 -9.72 -10.86
N PHE A 8 -2.33 -9.38 -11.50
CA PHE A 8 -3.47 -10.27 -11.68
C PHE A 8 -4.21 -9.95 -12.98
N ALA A 9 -4.87 -10.95 -13.53
CA ALA A 9 -5.79 -10.78 -14.64
C ALA A 9 -6.92 -11.79 -14.53
N LYS A 10 -8.04 -11.49 -15.16
CA LYS A 10 -9.18 -12.41 -15.30
C LYS A 10 -9.35 -12.78 -16.76
N THR A 11 -9.72 -14.03 -17.00
CA THR A 11 -10.17 -14.44 -18.34
C THR A 11 -11.50 -13.76 -18.66
N GLY A 12 -11.82 -13.62 -19.93
CA GLY A 12 -13.19 -13.42 -20.38
C GLY A 12 -14.06 -14.60 -20.04
N LEU A 13 -15.35 -14.52 -20.37
CA LEU A 13 -16.25 -15.64 -20.27
C LEU A 13 -15.82 -16.73 -21.27
N LEU A 14 -15.42 -17.89 -20.78
CA LEU A 14 -14.97 -19.01 -21.61
C LEU A 14 -16.07 -20.05 -21.73
N ALA A 15 -16.39 -20.46 -22.95
CA ALA A 15 -17.25 -21.62 -23.18
C ALA A 15 -16.49 -22.93 -22.84
N PRO A 16 -17.20 -24.05 -22.59
CA PRO A 16 -16.56 -25.33 -22.33
C PRO A 16 -15.55 -25.70 -23.41
N GLY A 17 -14.31 -26.01 -22.99
CA GLY A 17 -13.20 -26.35 -23.89
C GLY A 17 -12.44 -25.15 -24.46
N GLN A 18 -12.89 -23.92 -24.27
CA GLN A 18 -12.12 -22.74 -24.67
C GLN A 18 -10.95 -22.46 -23.74
N GLN A 19 -9.91 -21.89 -24.30
CA GLN A 19 -8.69 -21.49 -23.60
C GLN A 19 -8.37 -20.03 -23.92
N GLN A 20 -7.76 -19.35 -22.98
CA GLN A 20 -7.24 -17.99 -23.13
C GLN A 20 -5.85 -17.90 -22.49
N THR A 21 -4.90 -17.35 -23.23
CA THR A 21 -3.60 -17.00 -22.67
C THR A 21 -3.66 -15.61 -22.07
N LEU A 22 -3.17 -15.46 -20.86
CA LEU A 22 -3.07 -14.18 -20.15
C LEU A 22 -1.59 -13.81 -20.01
N ALA A 23 -1.24 -12.58 -20.35
CA ALA A 23 0.04 -11.98 -20.02
C ALA A 23 -0.11 -11.22 -18.69
N LEU A 24 0.79 -11.50 -17.75
CA LEU A 24 0.86 -10.80 -16.45
C LEU A 24 2.15 -10.00 -16.43
N GLU A 25 2.01 -8.69 -16.40
CA GLU A 25 3.11 -7.75 -16.34
C GLU A 25 3.16 -7.09 -14.97
N PHE A 26 4.35 -6.86 -14.45
CA PHE A 26 4.53 -6.10 -13.21
C PHE A 26 5.84 -5.33 -13.25
N SER A 27 5.87 -4.22 -12.55
CA SER A 27 7.08 -3.43 -12.39
C SER A 27 7.93 -4.00 -11.25
N PRO A 28 9.26 -4.08 -11.42
CA PRO A 28 10.17 -4.55 -10.39
C PRO A 28 10.13 -3.75 -9.09
N ASP A 29 9.75 -2.48 -9.12
CA ASP A 29 9.52 -1.67 -7.93
C ASP A 29 8.41 -2.23 -7.02
N ALA A 30 7.50 -3.05 -7.55
CA ALA A 30 6.56 -3.81 -6.73
C ALA A 30 7.26 -4.81 -5.77
N LEU A 31 8.52 -5.16 -6.03
CA LEU A 31 9.34 -6.02 -5.17
C LEU A 31 10.09 -5.25 -4.08
N ALA A 32 10.08 -3.91 -4.13
CA ALA A 32 10.79 -3.08 -3.17
C ALA A 32 10.25 -3.24 -1.75
N SER A 33 11.15 -3.13 -0.79
CA SER A 33 10.84 -3.09 0.63
C SER A 33 11.36 -1.78 1.22
N PHE A 34 10.66 -1.25 2.21
CA PHE A 34 11.15 -0.09 2.94
C PHE A 34 12.30 -0.49 3.85
N ASP A 35 13.40 0.24 3.77
CA ASP A 35 14.57 0.10 4.65
C ASP A 35 14.74 1.38 5.46
N PRO A 36 14.50 1.34 6.78
CA PRO A 36 14.64 2.50 7.64
C PRO A 36 16.09 3.00 7.74
N GLN A 37 17.10 2.13 7.56
CA GLN A 37 18.50 2.55 7.58
C GLN A 37 18.89 3.31 6.32
N ALA A 38 18.34 2.92 5.18
CA ALA A 38 18.51 3.66 3.93
C ALA A 38 17.59 4.88 3.84
N GLY A 39 16.60 4.99 4.72
CA GLY A 39 15.56 6.02 4.64
C GLY A 39 14.76 5.96 3.35
N GLY A 40 14.49 4.75 2.82
CA GLY A 40 13.86 4.66 1.50
C GLY A 40 13.39 3.27 1.10
N TRP A 41 12.81 3.22 -0.08
CA TRP A 41 12.40 1.96 -0.71
C TRP A 41 13.54 1.36 -1.49
N VAL A 42 13.87 0.12 -1.18
CA VAL A 42 15.03 -0.56 -1.73
C VAL A 42 14.66 -1.90 -2.37
N LEU A 43 15.39 -2.23 -3.42
CA LEU A 43 15.49 -3.58 -3.97
C LEU A 43 16.80 -4.17 -3.48
N ASP A 44 16.74 -5.23 -2.70
CA ASP A 44 17.94 -5.89 -2.21
C ASP A 44 18.56 -6.79 -3.29
N ALA A 45 19.89 -6.92 -3.24
CA ALA A 45 20.61 -7.91 -4.00
C ALA A 45 20.29 -9.32 -3.48
N LYS A 46 19.30 -9.97 -4.11
CA LYS A 46 18.82 -11.31 -3.73
C LYS A 46 17.97 -11.92 -4.82
N THR A 47 17.61 -13.18 -4.62
CA THR A 47 16.64 -13.88 -5.44
C THR A 47 15.23 -13.66 -4.88
N TYR A 48 14.32 -13.21 -5.74
CA TYR A 48 12.89 -13.06 -5.49
C TYR A 48 12.17 -14.21 -6.19
N GLY A 49 11.36 -14.97 -5.46
CA GLY A 49 10.55 -16.04 -6.05
C GLY A 49 9.27 -15.52 -6.69
N LEU A 50 8.88 -16.14 -7.79
CA LEU A 50 7.63 -15.89 -8.47
C LEU A 50 6.66 -17.04 -8.24
N TRP A 51 5.49 -16.74 -7.72
CA TRP A 51 4.40 -17.70 -7.50
C TRP A 51 3.23 -17.36 -8.39
N LEU A 52 2.65 -18.35 -9.03
CA LEU A 52 1.45 -18.23 -9.86
C LEU A 52 0.36 -19.16 -9.35
N GLY A 53 -0.87 -18.68 -9.30
CA GLY A 53 -2.03 -19.45 -8.90
C GLY A 53 -3.32 -18.63 -8.94
N ASN A 54 -4.42 -19.26 -8.63
CA ASN A 54 -5.73 -18.61 -8.57
C ASN A 54 -6.11 -18.14 -7.15
N SER A 55 -5.31 -18.48 -6.15
CA SER A 55 -5.41 -18.00 -4.76
C SER A 55 -4.06 -18.07 -4.07
N LEU A 56 -3.93 -17.39 -2.93
CA LEU A 56 -2.71 -17.43 -2.11
C LEU A 56 -2.36 -18.87 -1.67
N GLN A 57 -3.37 -19.70 -1.40
CA GLN A 57 -3.18 -21.07 -0.93
C GLN A 57 -2.77 -22.04 -2.05
N SER A 58 -3.23 -21.81 -3.27
CA SER A 58 -2.97 -22.67 -4.43
C SER A 58 -1.84 -22.20 -5.33
N CYS A 59 -1.14 -21.11 -4.98
CA CYS A 59 -0.04 -20.64 -5.79
C CYS A 59 1.17 -21.58 -5.69
N ARG A 60 1.82 -21.81 -6.84
CA ARG A 60 3.03 -22.61 -6.99
C ARG A 60 4.19 -21.74 -7.39
N LEU A 61 5.38 -22.09 -6.94
CA LEU A 61 6.62 -21.48 -7.37
C LEU A 61 6.84 -21.82 -8.86
N ILE A 62 7.06 -20.81 -9.70
CA ILE A 62 7.24 -20.98 -11.14
C ILE A 62 8.60 -20.50 -11.62
N GLY A 63 9.35 -19.79 -10.80
CA GLY A 63 10.64 -19.24 -11.15
C GLY A 63 11.11 -18.20 -10.16
N GLY A 64 12.21 -17.54 -10.49
CA GLY A 64 12.79 -16.48 -9.69
C GLY A 64 13.35 -15.33 -10.53
N ILE A 65 13.51 -14.19 -9.88
CA ILE A 65 14.24 -13.03 -10.39
C ILE A 65 15.42 -12.78 -9.48
N GLN A 66 16.62 -12.72 -10.05
CA GLN A 66 17.85 -12.44 -9.31
C GLN A 66 18.31 -11.01 -9.59
N LEU A 67 18.44 -10.24 -8.52
CA LEU A 67 19.07 -8.92 -8.55
C LEU A 67 20.50 -9.06 -7.98
N GLU A 68 21.47 -8.65 -8.79
CA GLU A 68 22.89 -8.76 -8.42
C GLU A 68 23.35 -7.61 -7.52
N GLN A 69 22.70 -6.45 -7.61
CA GLN A 69 23.05 -5.26 -6.86
C GLN A 69 21.83 -4.69 -6.14
N ARG A 70 22.10 -4.12 -4.97
CA ARG A 70 21.08 -3.39 -4.21
C ARG A 70 20.84 -2.03 -4.86
N GLU A 71 19.60 -1.65 -5.00
CA GLU A 71 19.18 -0.37 -5.58
C GLU A 71 18.21 0.36 -4.65
N VAL A 72 18.45 1.65 -4.44
CA VAL A 72 17.51 2.55 -3.75
C VAL A 72 16.64 3.19 -4.80
N LEU A 73 15.35 2.83 -4.81
CA LEU A 73 14.39 3.32 -5.80
C LEU A 73 13.86 4.70 -5.44
N GLU A 74 13.66 4.95 -4.17
CA GLU A 74 13.06 6.18 -3.69
C GLU A 74 13.55 6.48 -2.27
N GLN A 75 14.05 7.70 -2.07
CA GLN A 75 14.37 8.23 -0.77
C GLN A 75 13.15 8.96 -0.21
N VAL A 76 12.83 8.76 1.06
CA VAL A 76 11.69 9.40 1.72
C VAL A 76 12.10 10.02 3.03
N SER A 77 11.40 11.06 3.43
CA SER A 77 11.55 11.64 4.76
C SER A 77 10.88 10.73 5.80
N LEU A 78 11.60 10.42 6.87
CA LEU A 78 11.04 9.67 7.99
C LEU A 78 10.24 10.63 8.87
N CYS A 79 8.95 10.35 9.04
CA CYS A 79 8.11 11.11 9.96
C CYS A 79 8.51 10.90 11.43
N TRP A 80 9.20 9.80 11.71
CA TRP A 80 9.68 9.45 13.04
C TRP A 80 11.11 8.93 12.98
N PRO A 81 12.12 9.83 12.91
CA PRO A 81 13.52 9.43 12.75
C PRO A 81 14.07 8.68 13.97
N ASP A 82 13.55 8.95 15.16
CA ASP A 82 14.00 8.37 16.43
C ASP A 82 13.15 7.13 16.85
N ALA A 83 12.59 6.42 15.88
CA ALA A 83 11.84 5.21 16.17
C ALA A 83 12.67 4.22 17.03
N PRO A 84 12.08 3.57 18.05
CA PRO A 84 12.80 2.64 18.92
C PRO A 84 13.52 1.56 18.11
N GLN A 85 14.83 1.37 18.38
CA GLN A 85 15.66 0.41 17.65
C GLN A 85 15.31 -1.05 17.95
N ASP A 86 14.60 -1.29 19.04
CA ASP A 86 14.16 -2.60 19.50
C ASP A 86 12.78 -3.00 18.94
N TRP A 87 12.25 -2.25 17.99
CA TRP A 87 10.98 -2.58 17.35
C TRP A 87 11.10 -3.89 16.59
N PHE A 88 10.58 -4.92 17.21
CA PHE A 88 10.60 -6.28 16.68
C PHE A 88 9.38 -6.51 15.77
N SER A 89 9.64 -6.91 14.53
CA SER A 89 8.59 -7.39 13.64
C SER A 89 8.32 -8.87 13.88
N PRO A 90 7.14 -9.24 14.41
CA PRO A 90 6.80 -10.65 14.57
C PRO A 90 6.90 -11.39 13.23
N GLY A 91 7.52 -12.56 13.25
CA GLY A 91 7.67 -13.36 12.03
C GLY A 91 8.93 -13.09 11.20
N MET A 92 9.78 -12.14 11.57
CA MET A 92 11.04 -11.89 10.85
C MET A 92 11.93 -13.15 10.75
N LYS A 93 12.06 -13.91 11.82
CA LYS A 93 12.82 -15.19 11.82
C LYS A 93 12.24 -16.16 10.79
N HIS A 94 10.95 -16.34 10.79
CA HIS A 94 10.24 -17.22 9.85
C HIS A 94 10.40 -16.77 8.39
N CYS A 95 10.36 -15.46 8.13
CA CYS A 95 10.62 -14.90 6.80
C CYS A 95 12.05 -15.18 6.33
N LEU A 96 13.04 -15.07 7.22
CA LEU A 96 14.44 -15.36 6.90
C LEU A 96 14.68 -16.84 6.61
N GLU A 97 14.07 -17.73 7.37
CA GLU A 97 14.14 -19.18 7.13
C GLU A 97 13.52 -19.56 5.78
N LYS A 98 12.33 -19.05 5.49
CA LYS A 98 11.68 -19.26 4.19
C LYS A 98 12.49 -18.69 3.02
N ARG A 99 13.16 -17.57 3.22
CA ARG A 99 14.04 -16.99 2.21
C ARG A 99 15.24 -17.88 1.91
N ARG A 100 15.88 -18.45 2.94
CA ARG A 100 17.00 -19.38 2.76
C ARG A 100 16.61 -20.68 2.06
N SER A 101 15.36 -21.10 2.18
CA SER A 101 14.85 -22.28 1.50
C SER A 101 14.49 -22.04 0.04
N LEU A 102 14.18 -20.79 -0.35
CA LEU A 102 13.72 -20.45 -1.69
C LEU A 102 14.72 -20.80 -2.79
N GLU A 103 15.99 -20.43 -2.63
CA GLU A 103 17.03 -20.71 -3.62
C GLU A 103 17.24 -22.21 -3.78
N LYS A 104 17.23 -22.95 -2.68
CA LYS A 104 17.30 -24.41 -2.72
C LYS A 104 16.10 -25.02 -3.45
N GLU A 105 14.91 -24.50 -3.19
CA GLU A 105 13.68 -24.98 -3.82
C GLU A 105 13.69 -24.71 -5.34
N LEU A 106 14.11 -23.51 -5.77
CA LEU A 106 14.25 -23.17 -7.18
C LEU A 106 15.21 -24.12 -7.90
N LEU A 107 16.38 -24.39 -7.30
CA LEU A 107 17.38 -25.30 -7.85
C LEU A 107 16.89 -26.75 -7.88
N GLN A 108 16.27 -27.24 -6.80
CA GLN A 108 15.75 -28.60 -6.72
C GLN A 108 14.65 -28.89 -7.74
N GLN A 109 13.80 -27.90 -8.01
CA GLN A 109 12.73 -28.01 -8.99
C GLN A 109 13.17 -27.68 -10.43
N GLY A 110 14.42 -27.28 -10.64
CA GLY A 110 14.92 -26.88 -11.95
C GLY A 110 14.22 -25.68 -12.55
N LEU A 111 13.71 -24.77 -11.68
CA LEU A 111 12.94 -23.61 -12.13
C LEU A 111 13.87 -22.48 -12.63
N PRO A 112 13.43 -21.71 -13.65
CA PRO A 112 14.22 -20.63 -14.21
C PRO A 112 14.46 -19.52 -13.19
N ILE A 113 15.68 -19.00 -13.15
CA ILE A 113 16.06 -17.79 -12.44
C ILE A 113 16.54 -16.77 -13.45
N LEU A 114 15.84 -15.67 -13.58
CA LEU A 114 16.12 -14.60 -14.54
C LEU A 114 17.00 -13.54 -13.88
N PRO A 115 18.25 -13.33 -14.34
CA PRO A 115 19.06 -12.23 -13.85
C PRO A 115 18.50 -10.90 -14.38
N VAL A 116 18.29 -9.96 -13.49
CA VAL A 116 17.86 -8.60 -13.81
C VAL A 116 18.98 -7.64 -13.43
N ARG A 117 19.42 -6.85 -14.41
CA ARG A 117 20.46 -5.82 -14.19
C ARG A 117 19.82 -4.55 -13.65
N PRO A 118 20.47 -3.90 -12.67
CA PRO A 118 20.11 -2.54 -12.27
C PRO A 118 20.17 -1.61 -13.49
N GLY A 119 19.35 -0.61 -13.53
CA GLY A 119 19.30 0.31 -14.66
C GLY A 119 18.22 0.00 -15.72
N LEU A 120 17.81 -1.26 -15.91
CA LEU A 120 16.58 -1.56 -16.64
C LEU A 120 15.33 -1.09 -15.84
N LEU A 121 15.52 -0.89 -14.56
CA LEU A 121 14.49 -0.54 -13.58
C LEU A 121 14.29 0.98 -13.42
N LEU A 122 15.25 1.78 -13.85
CA LEU A 122 15.23 3.24 -13.73
C LEU A 122 14.14 3.93 -14.58
N GLY A 123 13.46 3.18 -15.46
CA GLY A 123 12.33 3.70 -16.25
C GLY A 123 10.97 3.61 -15.57
N SER A 124 10.86 2.83 -14.52
CA SER A 124 9.63 2.67 -13.74
C SER A 124 9.74 3.41 -12.42
N ALA A 125 9.88 4.74 -12.49
CA ALA A 125 9.53 5.53 -11.31
C ALA A 125 8.18 4.99 -10.82
N ARG A 126 8.10 4.57 -9.54
CA ARG A 126 6.82 4.21 -8.92
C ARG A 126 5.79 5.15 -9.50
N SER A 127 4.78 4.58 -10.15
CA SER A 127 3.67 5.36 -10.65
C SER A 127 3.18 6.17 -9.45
N ARG A 128 3.71 7.38 -9.30
CA ARG A 128 3.18 8.32 -8.34
C ARG A 128 1.71 8.37 -8.68
N PRO A 129 0.81 8.23 -7.70
CA PRO A 129 -0.59 8.49 -7.97
C PRO A 129 -0.61 9.76 -8.81
N HIS A 130 -1.35 9.75 -9.92
CA HIS A 130 -1.48 10.92 -10.80
C HIS A 130 -1.51 12.16 -9.91
N PRO A 131 -0.64 13.14 -10.15
CA PRO A 131 -0.62 14.32 -9.30
C PRO A 131 -2.06 14.84 -9.25
N ASP A 132 -2.62 14.91 -8.06
CA ASP A 132 -3.95 15.47 -7.87
C ASP A 132 -3.93 16.86 -8.49
N PRO A 133 -4.79 17.15 -9.48
CA PRO A 133 -4.82 18.47 -10.14
C PRO A 133 -5.09 19.61 -9.14
N ASN A 134 -5.57 19.30 -7.95
CA ASN A 134 -5.80 20.25 -6.87
C ASN A 134 -4.69 20.28 -5.81
N ALA A 135 -3.63 19.48 -5.95
CA ALA A 135 -2.56 19.39 -4.94
C ALA A 135 -1.93 20.74 -4.63
N GLU A 136 -1.66 21.56 -5.65
CA GLU A 136 -1.09 22.90 -5.48
C GLU A 136 -2.05 23.82 -4.72
N LYS A 137 -3.35 23.78 -5.05
CA LYS A 137 -4.38 24.56 -4.36
C LYS A 137 -4.55 24.13 -2.91
N ALA A 138 -4.55 22.81 -2.67
CA ALA A 138 -4.64 22.25 -1.33
C ALA A 138 -3.43 22.67 -0.48
N LEU A 139 -2.22 22.62 -1.06
CA LEU A 139 -1.00 23.05 -0.38
C LEU A 139 -1.01 24.55 -0.07
N ALA A 140 -1.49 25.38 -1.01
CA ALA A 140 -1.64 26.83 -0.82
C ALA A 140 -2.62 27.17 0.30
N ILE A 141 -3.70 26.40 0.48
CA ILE A 141 -4.63 26.53 1.60
C ILE A 141 -3.97 26.06 2.89
N ALA A 142 -3.38 24.86 2.89
CA ALA A 142 -2.76 24.27 4.07
C ALA A 142 -1.61 25.15 4.63
N SER A 143 -0.82 25.80 3.77
CA SER A 143 0.27 26.68 4.18
C SER A 143 -0.16 27.96 4.91
N GLN A 144 -1.44 28.28 4.88
CA GLN A 144 -2.04 29.45 5.55
C GLN A 144 -2.74 29.07 6.86
N LEU A 145 -2.86 27.79 7.16
CA LEU A 145 -3.45 27.27 8.39
C LEU A 145 -2.37 27.10 9.47
N ASP A 146 -2.77 27.32 10.71
CA ASP A 146 -1.92 26.99 11.86
C ASP A 146 -1.88 25.47 12.13
N ASP A 147 -0.94 25.03 12.94
CA ASP A 147 -0.73 23.61 13.25
C ASP A 147 -1.97 23.00 13.92
N ASP A 148 -2.66 23.73 14.80
CA ASP A 148 -3.88 23.24 15.45
C ASP A 148 -4.99 22.98 14.43
N SER A 149 -5.16 23.87 13.47
CA SER A 149 -6.12 23.72 12.37
C SER A 149 -5.76 22.52 11.47
N LEU A 150 -4.49 22.33 11.16
CA LEU A 150 -4.00 21.18 10.38
C LEU A 150 -4.24 19.87 11.13
N VAL A 151 -3.95 19.82 12.43
CA VAL A 151 -4.23 18.65 13.28
C VAL A 151 -5.73 18.35 13.30
N ARG A 152 -6.57 19.37 13.46
CA ARG A 152 -8.03 19.22 13.45
C ARG A 152 -8.58 18.67 12.13
N LEU A 153 -7.97 19.01 10.99
CA LEU A 153 -8.34 18.45 9.70
C LEU A 153 -7.99 16.95 9.60
N CYS A 154 -6.92 16.51 10.29
CA CYS A 154 -6.51 15.10 10.32
C CYS A 154 -7.32 14.26 11.31
N VAL A 155 -7.91 14.91 12.33
CA VAL A 155 -8.72 14.25 13.36
C VAL A 155 -10.18 14.53 13.07
N GLY A 156 -10.99 13.52 12.81
CA GLY A 156 -12.42 13.70 12.56
C GLY A 156 -13.17 14.32 13.76
N GLN A 157 -14.40 14.71 13.52
CA GLN A 157 -15.32 15.10 14.60
C GLN A 157 -15.77 13.88 15.39
N TRP A 158 -16.03 14.08 16.68
CA TRP A 158 -16.65 13.08 17.56
C TRP A 158 -17.68 13.74 18.47
N HIS A 159 -18.66 12.96 18.89
CA HIS A 159 -19.59 13.39 19.92
C HIS A 159 -18.86 13.56 21.26
N LYS A 160 -19.17 14.67 21.96
CA LYS A 160 -18.61 14.94 23.29
C LYS A 160 -19.25 14.10 24.40
N ASP A 161 -20.40 13.51 24.14
CA ASP A 161 -21.15 12.73 25.11
C ASP A 161 -20.65 11.28 25.09
N ASP A 162 -20.37 10.73 26.27
CA ASP A 162 -19.73 9.41 26.50
C ASP A 162 -20.56 8.19 26.01
N GLU A 163 -21.70 8.40 25.40
CA GLU A 163 -22.49 7.34 24.82
C GLU A 163 -22.09 7.07 23.36
N SER A 164 -20.91 6.49 23.18
CA SER A 164 -20.48 5.93 21.90
C SER A 164 -21.35 4.74 21.51
N GLN A 165 -22.48 5.02 20.86
CA GLN A 165 -23.24 3.97 20.20
C GLN A 165 -22.59 3.64 18.84
N LEU A 166 -22.51 2.36 18.52
CA LEU A 166 -22.10 1.90 17.19
C LEU A 166 -22.98 2.60 16.12
N GLY A 167 -22.34 3.34 15.21
CA GLY A 167 -23.03 4.11 14.18
C GLY A 167 -23.24 5.59 14.49
N SER A 168 -22.66 6.10 15.58
CA SER A 168 -22.72 7.52 15.99
C SER A 168 -21.45 8.30 15.65
N ALA A 169 -20.70 7.88 14.65
CA ALA A 169 -19.45 8.54 14.29
C ALA A 169 -19.64 9.93 13.63
N GLY A 170 -20.81 10.19 13.06
CA GLY A 170 -21.15 11.49 12.48
C GLY A 170 -21.93 12.38 13.45
N VAL A 171 -21.62 13.67 13.44
CA VAL A 171 -22.29 14.68 14.29
C VAL A 171 -23.52 15.25 13.61
N SER A 172 -23.43 15.58 12.31
CA SER A 172 -24.51 16.25 11.57
C SER A 172 -25.44 15.28 10.85
N VAL A 173 -24.94 14.09 10.47
CA VAL A 173 -25.75 13.08 9.77
C VAL A 173 -25.72 11.76 10.54
N PRO A 174 -26.82 11.39 11.20
CA PRO A 174 -26.92 10.14 11.92
C PRO A 174 -26.64 8.92 11.03
N GLY A 175 -25.82 7.98 11.51
CA GLY A 175 -25.42 6.79 10.77
C GLY A 175 -24.31 7.00 9.75
N SER A 176 -23.74 8.19 9.65
CA SER A 176 -22.54 8.43 8.84
C SER A 176 -21.32 7.70 9.44
N ALA A 177 -20.33 7.38 8.58
CA ALA A 177 -19.09 6.72 8.99
C ALA A 177 -18.16 7.67 9.76
N GLY A 178 -18.37 8.97 9.65
CA GLY A 178 -17.62 10.02 10.32
C GLY A 178 -17.79 11.36 9.64
N GLU A 179 -17.17 12.37 10.21
CA GLU A 179 -17.15 13.73 9.65
C GLU A 179 -15.76 14.35 9.86
N THR A 180 -15.32 15.17 8.92
CA THR A 180 -14.17 16.03 9.13
C THR A 180 -14.57 17.26 9.94
N GLN A 181 -13.59 17.89 10.61
CA GLN A 181 -13.85 19.12 11.34
C GLN A 181 -13.96 20.31 10.38
N GLU A 182 -14.89 21.22 10.64
CA GLU A 182 -14.93 22.52 9.98
C GLU A 182 -13.80 23.40 10.55
N ILE A 183 -13.05 24.06 9.68
CA ILE A 183 -12.11 25.10 10.03
C ILE A 183 -12.72 26.44 9.63
N GLY A 184 -12.91 27.32 10.59
CA GLY A 184 -13.41 28.69 10.38
C GLY A 184 -12.28 29.71 10.52
N GLY A 185 -12.57 30.94 10.13
CA GLY A 185 -11.64 32.06 10.16
C GLY A 185 -11.53 32.72 8.79
N ASP A 186 -10.38 33.31 8.49
CA ASP A 186 -10.12 33.94 7.19
C ASP A 186 -10.10 32.90 6.05
N ILE A 187 -9.74 31.68 6.39
CA ILE A 187 -9.82 30.53 5.49
C ILE A 187 -10.85 29.57 6.04
N ARG A 188 -11.85 29.25 5.22
CA ARG A 188 -12.90 28.31 5.58
C ARG A 188 -12.71 26.99 4.86
N VAL A 189 -12.56 25.90 5.63
CA VAL A 189 -12.60 24.54 5.12
C VAL A 189 -13.88 23.88 5.68
N PRO A 190 -14.85 23.52 4.82
CA PRO A 190 -16.11 22.95 5.28
C PRO A 190 -15.91 21.54 5.81
N SER A 191 -16.79 21.13 6.72
CA SER A 191 -16.90 19.73 7.13
C SER A 191 -17.37 18.86 5.97
N LEU A 192 -16.84 17.65 5.86
CA LEU A 192 -17.25 16.61 4.92
C LEU A 192 -17.82 15.42 5.70
N VAL A 193 -19.01 15.00 5.32
CA VAL A 193 -19.64 13.79 5.85
C VAL A 193 -19.14 12.58 5.09
N LEU A 194 -18.65 11.59 5.80
CA LEU A 194 -18.14 10.34 5.25
C LEU A 194 -19.19 9.25 5.42
N ALA A 195 -19.38 8.44 4.40
CA ALA A 195 -20.33 7.33 4.42
C ALA A 195 -19.63 6.00 4.10
N ASP A 196 -20.18 4.91 4.63
CA ASP A 196 -19.68 3.58 4.33
C ASP A 196 -19.81 3.29 2.83
N GLY A 197 -18.71 2.79 2.23
CA GLY A 197 -18.63 2.51 0.79
C GLY A 197 -19.11 1.10 0.42
N PRO A 198 -18.33 0.04 0.64
CA PRO A 198 -18.62 -1.29 0.08
C PRO A 198 -19.91 -1.95 0.61
N ALA A 199 -20.31 -1.62 1.83
CA ALA A 199 -21.52 -2.14 2.47
C ALA A 199 -22.80 -1.33 2.15
N GLY A 200 -22.67 -0.25 1.38
CA GLY A 200 -23.73 0.70 1.07
C GLY A 200 -23.94 1.75 2.16
N LEU A 201 -24.74 2.76 1.83
CA LEU A 201 -25.10 3.83 2.75
C LEU A 201 -26.03 3.30 3.85
N ARG A 202 -25.70 3.57 5.10
CA ARG A 202 -26.47 3.19 6.28
C ARG A 202 -26.90 4.40 7.09
N LEU A 203 -27.38 5.41 6.41
CA LEU A 203 -27.87 6.63 7.07
C LEU A 203 -29.15 6.30 7.83
N ALA A 204 -29.24 6.75 9.08
CA ALA A 204 -30.48 6.66 9.83
C ALA A 204 -31.49 7.63 9.25
N SER A 205 -32.74 7.21 9.17
CA SER A 205 -33.86 8.13 8.88
C SER A 205 -34.05 9.08 10.06
N CYS A 206 -34.08 10.38 9.80
CA CYS A 206 -34.50 11.40 10.77
C CYS A 206 -35.98 11.24 11.11
#